data_d571fcbd028677b3a750edd6ae57377b
#
_entry.id   d571fcbd028677b3a750edd6ae57377b
#
_cell.length_a   1.000
_cell.length_b   1.000
_cell.length_c   1.000
_cell.angle_alpha   90.00
_cell.angle_beta   90.00
_cell.angle_gamma   90.00
#
_symmetry.space_group_name_H-M   'P 1'
#
loop_
_entity.id
_entity.type
_entity.pdbx_description
1 polymer ?
#
loop_
_entity_poly.entity_id
_entity_poly.type
_entity_poly.pdbx_seq_one_letter_code
_entity_poly.pdbx_strand_id
1 'polypeptide(L)'
;YGTTKQYAEELSKRTNIKAISFKKVNQQIDNYDNIIYLGGLYAGGVLGLSKTLKKVNNISKKGIIIVTVGLSDPSDEVNKNNIRNNIKSQIPKEIFDNAKIFHLRGGIDYSKLNFAHKTMMKLLYNAVKNLPEEKQTAEDRAMIETYNKKVDFINYSSLDQIINTIQK
;
A
#
# COMPACT_ATOMS: atom_id res chain seq x y z
N TYR A 1 10.06 4.16 0.50
CA TYR A 1 11.00 3.67 -0.51
C TYR A 1 11.64 2.37 -0.04
N GLY A 2 11.17 1.28 -0.60
CA GLY A 2 11.64 -0.05 -0.21
C GLY A 2 10.88 -0.67 0.96
N THR A 3 10.10 0.07 1.73
CA THR A 3 9.38 -0.45 2.90
C THR A 3 8.33 -1.49 2.55
N THR A 4 7.59 -1.29 1.44
CA THR A 4 6.67 -2.33 0.92
C THR A 4 7.41 -3.64 0.60
N LYS A 5 8.62 -3.54 0.03
CA LYS A 5 9.45 -4.71 -0.26
C LYS A 5 9.90 -5.40 1.03
N GLN A 6 10.31 -4.64 2.05
CA GLN A 6 10.70 -5.19 3.35
C GLN A 6 9.55 -5.97 4.00
N TYR A 7 8.33 -5.41 4.01
CA TYR A 7 7.15 -6.13 4.49
C TYR A 7 6.86 -7.40 3.67
N ALA A 8 6.99 -7.33 2.34
CA ALA A 8 6.77 -8.49 1.49
C ALA A 8 7.82 -9.61 1.73
N GLU A 9 9.08 -9.24 1.94
CA GLU A 9 10.16 -10.17 2.28
C GLU A 9 9.96 -10.81 3.66
N GLU A 10 9.57 -10.02 4.66
CA GLU A 10 9.28 -10.55 6.00
C GLU A 10 8.03 -11.46 6.00
N LEU A 11 6.96 -11.07 5.31
CA LEU A 11 5.79 -11.92 5.14
C LEU A 11 6.14 -13.24 4.45
N SER A 12 6.92 -13.17 3.37
CA SER A 12 7.42 -14.34 2.63
C SER A 12 8.21 -15.28 3.54
N LYS A 13 9.11 -14.74 4.37
CA LYS A 13 9.91 -15.51 5.33
C LYS A 13 9.03 -16.22 6.36
N ARG A 14 8.04 -15.53 6.91
CA ARG A 14 7.18 -16.04 7.99
C ARG A 14 6.12 -17.03 7.51
N THR A 15 5.72 -16.95 6.23
CA THR A 15 4.66 -17.81 5.65
C THR A 15 5.20 -18.85 4.68
N ASN A 16 6.47 -18.77 4.30
CA ASN A 16 7.09 -19.55 3.22
C ASN A 16 6.41 -19.34 1.84
N ILE A 17 5.64 -18.26 1.66
CA ILE A 17 5.01 -17.88 0.40
C ILE A 17 5.95 -16.97 -0.37
N LYS A 18 6.32 -17.34 -1.59
CA LYS A 18 7.26 -16.56 -2.41
C LYS A 18 6.68 -15.21 -2.81
N ALA A 19 7.37 -14.12 -2.47
CA ALA A 19 7.05 -12.78 -2.94
C ALA A 19 7.55 -12.56 -4.37
N ILE A 20 6.68 -12.01 -5.23
CA ILE A 20 6.98 -11.71 -6.64
C ILE A 20 6.69 -10.24 -6.89
N SER A 21 7.61 -9.52 -7.56
CA SER A 21 7.37 -8.14 -7.95
C SER A 21 6.19 -8.04 -8.93
N PHE A 22 5.26 -7.10 -8.70
CA PHE A 22 4.11 -6.87 -9.57
C PHE A 22 4.50 -6.58 -11.03
N LYS A 23 5.71 -6.08 -11.27
CA LYS A 23 6.24 -5.85 -12.63
C LYS A 23 6.52 -7.16 -13.39
N LYS A 24 6.70 -8.27 -12.67
CA LYS A 24 6.97 -9.61 -13.22
C LYS A 24 5.73 -10.50 -13.25
N VAL A 25 4.60 -10.04 -12.71
CA VAL A 25 3.34 -10.80 -12.70
C VAL A 25 2.79 -10.86 -14.12
N ASN A 26 2.49 -12.07 -14.59
CA ASN A 26 1.84 -12.36 -15.86
C ASN A 26 0.43 -12.97 -15.64
N GLN A 27 -0.18 -13.53 -16.69
CA GLN A 27 -1.50 -14.16 -16.60
C GLN A 27 -1.54 -15.41 -15.70
N GLN A 28 -0.39 -16.00 -15.33
CA GLN A 28 -0.33 -17.14 -14.41
C GLN A 28 -0.83 -16.80 -12.99
N ILE A 29 -1.07 -15.51 -12.68
CA ILE A 29 -1.72 -15.09 -11.42
C ILE A 29 -3.07 -15.81 -11.23
N ASP A 30 -3.72 -16.19 -12.30
CA ASP A 30 -5.00 -16.89 -12.28
C ASP A 30 -4.92 -18.35 -11.79
N ASN A 31 -3.72 -18.93 -11.75
CA ASN A 31 -3.48 -20.28 -11.25
C ASN A 31 -3.46 -20.36 -9.70
N TYR A 32 -3.53 -19.21 -9.02
CA TYR A 32 -3.50 -19.16 -7.56
C TYR A 32 -4.92 -18.95 -7.00
N ASP A 33 -5.27 -19.71 -5.97
CA ASP A 33 -6.54 -19.56 -5.26
C ASP A 33 -6.54 -18.35 -4.32
N ASN A 34 -5.36 -18.00 -3.78
CA ASN A 34 -5.17 -16.87 -2.91
C ASN A 34 -4.13 -15.89 -3.46
N ILE A 35 -4.47 -14.60 -3.47
CA ILE A 35 -3.62 -13.53 -3.94
C ILE A 35 -3.43 -12.51 -2.82
N ILE A 36 -2.19 -12.30 -2.43
CA ILE A 36 -1.82 -11.27 -1.45
C ILE A 36 -1.07 -10.16 -2.19
N TYR A 37 -1.67 -9.00 -2.29
CA TYR A 37 -1.09 -7.84 -2.93
C TYR A 37 -0.57 -6.84 -1.90
N LEU A 38 0.74 -6.56 -1.89
CA LEU A 38 1.32 -5.49 -1.09
C LEU A 38 1.70 -4.33 -2.01
N GLY A 39 1.15 -3.14 -1.74
CA GLY A 39 1.41 -1.95 -2.55
C GLY A 39 1.67 -0.70 -1.71
N GLY A 40 2.66 0.09 -2.12
CA GLY A 40 2.90 1.41 -1.53
C GLY A 40 1.81 2.40 -1.95
N LEU A 41 1.37 3.25 -1.02
CA LEU A 41 0.53 4.39 -1.33
C LEU A 41 1.35 5.41 -2.11
N TYR A 42 0.79 5.90 -3.21
CA TYR A 42 1.47 6.81 -4.12
C TYR A 42 0.45 7.65 -4.91
N ALA A 43 0.56 8.97 -4.79
CA ALA A 43 -0.28 9.92 -5.54
C ALA A 43 -1.80 9.59 -5.48
N GLY A 44 -2.31 9.32 -4.27
CA GLY A 44 -3.73 9.02 -4.05
C GLY A 44 -4.18 7.62 -4.45
N GLY A 45 -3.24 6.70 -4.74
CA GLY A 45 -3.57 5.32 -5.09
C GLY A 45 -2.56 4.29 -4.60
N VAL A 46 -2.80 3.03 -4.95
CA VAL A 46 -1.91 1.91 -4.63
C VAL A 46 -1.12 1.52 -5.87
N LEU A 47 0.20 1.66 -5.79
CA LEU A 47 1.10 1.47 -6.93
C LEU A 47 0.98 0.08 -7.53
N GLY A 48 0.57 0.00 -8.80
CA GLY A 48 0.50 -1.25 -9.57
C GLY A 48 -0.75 -2.12 -9.30
N LEU A 49 -1.60 -1.76 -8.34
CA LEU A 49 -2.77 -2.56 -7.93
C LEU A 49 -3.70 -2.87 -9.10
N SER A 50 -4.18 -1.83 -9.78
CA SER A 50 -5.09 -1.96 -10.93
C SER A 50 -4.49 -2.81 -12.04
N LYS A 51 -3.22 -2.57 -12.39
CA LYS A 51 -2.52 -3.32 -13.44
C LYS A 51 -2.37 -4.81 -13.10
N THR A 52 -2.24 -5.14 -11.81
CA THR A 52 -2.08 -6.52 -11.36
C THR A 52 -3.42 -7.23 -11.27
N LEU A 53 -4.39 -6.65 -10.57
CA LEU A 53 -5.66 -7.31 -10.30
C LEU A 53 -6.59 -7.38 -11.51
N LYS A 54 -6.44 -6.50 -12.51
CA LYS A 54 -7.15 -6.65 -13.81
C LYS A 54 -6.79 -7.91 -14.59
N LYS A 55 -5.72 -8.62 -14.21
CA LYS A 55 -5.33 -9.89 -14.82
C LYS A 55 -5.98 -11.11 -14.16
N VAL A 56 -6.71 -10.89 -13.08
CA VAL A 56 -7.37 -11.96 -12.31
C VAL A 56 -8.75 -12.22 -12.87
N ASN A 57 -9.02 -13.47 -13.24
CA ASN A 57 -10.33 -13.95 -13.65
C ASN A 57 -10.94 -14.81 -12.53
N ASN A 58 -12.24 -15.16 -12.63
CA ASN A 58 -12.94 -16.01 -11.67
C ASN A 58 -12.78 -15.57 -10.20
N ILE A 59 -12.92 -14.28 -9.96
CA ILE A 59 -12.64 -13.59 -8.68
C ILE A 59 -13.46 -14.19 -7.53
N SER A 60 -14.71 -14.60 -7.79
CA SER A 60 -15.61 -15.18 -6.78
C SER A 60 -15.07 -16.46 -6.12
N LYS A 61 -14.09 -17.12 -6.76
CA LYS A 61 -13.45 -18.34 -6.23
C LYS A 61 -12.08 -18.08 -5.59
N LYS A 62 -11.64 -16.80 -5.49
CA LYS A 62 -10.31 -16.45 -5.03
C LYS A 62 -10.33 -15.66 -3.73
N GLY A 63 -9.44 -16.02 -2.80
CA GLY A 63 -9.12 -15.19 -1.65
C GLY A 63 -8.23 -14.03 -2.06
N ILE A 64 -8.67 -12.78 -1.85
CA ILE A 64 -7.88 -11.59 -2.17
C ILE A 64 -7.59 -10.81 -0.91
N ILE A 65 -6.31 -10.55 -0.65
CA ILE A 65 -5.83 -9.71 0.43
C ILE A 65 -5.06 -8.54 -0.19
N ILE A 66 -5.47 -7.31 0.13
CA ILE A 66 -4.79 -6.09 -0.28
C ILE A 66 -4.16 -5.44 0.94
N VAL A 67 -2.86 -5.25 0.90
CA VAL A 67 -2.08 -4.61 1.96
C VAL A 67 -1.49 -3.31 1.42
N THR A 68 -1.86 -2.18 1.99
CA THR A 68 -1.27 -0.89 1.64
C THR A 68 -0.17 -0.51 2.62
N VAL A 69 0.85 0.18 2.13
CA VAL A 69 1.95 0.70 2.95
C VAL A 69 2.07 2.20 2.69
N GLY A 70 1.83 3.01 3.72
CA GLY A 70 1.87 4.47 3.65
C GLY A 70 2.64 5.10 4.79
N LEU A 71 2.74 6.43 4.81
CA LEU A 71 3.41 7.18 5.90
C LEU A 71 2.45 7.55 7.03
N SER A 72 1.18 7.78 6.70
CA SER A 72 0.14 8.14 7.66
C SER A 72 -0.17 7.01 8.63
N ASP A 73 -0.71 7.37 9.80
CA ASP A 73 -1.06 6.41 10.83
C ASP A 73 -2.20 5.50 10.36
N PRO A 74 -2.01 4.17 10.36
CA PRO A 74 -3.05 3.23 9.98
C PRO A 74 -4.18 3.09 11.03
N SER A 75 -4.07 3.69 12.21
CA SER A 75 -5.16 3.72 13.22
C SER A 75 -6.18 4.82 12.95
N ASP A 76 -5.86 5.83 12.14
CA ASP A 76 -6.77 6.92 11.76
C ASP A 76 -7.89 6.40 10.85
N GLU A 77 -9.12 6.41 11.35
CA GLU A 77 -10.29 5.87 10.61
C GLU A 77 -10.65 6.70 9.38
N VAL A 78 -10.44 8.02 9.40
CA VAL A 78 -10.68 8.88 8.24
C VAL A 78 -9.68 8.52 7.15
N ASN A 79 -8.41 8.32 7.52
CA ASN A 79 -7.37 7.89 6.60
C ASN A 79 -7.68 6.51 5.99
N LYS A 80 -8.09 5.54 6.81
CA LYS A 80 -8.50 4.21 6.31
C LYS A 80 -9.62 4.31 5.28
N ASN A 81 -10.65 5.12 5.57
CA ASN A 81 -11.78 5.31 4.66
C ASN A 81 -11.34 5.95 3.34
N ASN A 82 -10.45 6.94 3.39
CA ASN A 82 -9.89 7.56 2.18
C ASN A 82 -9.10 6.55 1.35
N ILE A 83 -8.23 5.75 1.98
CA ILE A 83 -7.47 4.70 1.29
C ILE A 83 -8.42 3.65 0.68
N ARG A 84 -9.45 3.22 1.41
CA ARG A 84 -10.45 2.27 0.89
C ARG A 84 -11.20 2.83 -0.32
N ASN A 85 -11.59 4.10 -0.29
CA ASN A 85 -12.24 4.77 -1.42
C ASN A 85 -11.31 4.85 -2.64
N ASN A 86 -10.04 5.14 -2.42
CA ASN A 86 -9.01 5.15 -3.47
C ASN A 86 -8.81 3.75 -4.08
N ILE A 87 -8.79 2.69 -3.27
CA ILE A 87 -8.73 1.31 -3.75
C ILE A 87 -9.98 0.99 -4.58
N LYS A 88 -11.17 1.34 -4.06
CA LYS A 88 -12.46 1.11 -4.75
C LYS A 88 -12.50 1.72 -6.15
N SER A 89 -11.88 2.89 -6.33
CA SER A 89 -11.81 3.55 -7.65
C SER A 89 -10.80 2.89 -8.61
N GLN A 90 -9.86 2.10 -8.12
CA GLN A 90 -8.77 1.50 -8.91
C GLN A 90 -9.06 0.10 -9.41
N ILE A 91 -9.98 -0.62 -8.78
CA ILE A 91 -10.25 -2.03 -9.08
C ILE A 91 -11.75 -2.29 -9.29
N PRO A 92 -12.13 -3.36 -10.02
CA PRO A 92 -13.52 -3.75 -10.16
C PRO A 92 -14.21 -3.93 -8.81
N LYS A 93 -15.51 -3.56 -8.76
CA LYS A 93 -16.34 -3.66 -7.55
C LYS A 93 -16.32 -5.08 -6.96
N GLU A 94 -16.41 -6.10 -7.81
CA GLU A 94 -16.38 -7.51 -7.40
C GLU A 94 -15.08 -7.87 -6.64
N ILE A 95 -13.93 -7.37 -7.10
CA ILE A 95 -12.65 -7.56 -6.39
C ILE A 95 -12.67 -6.84 -5.06
N PHE A 96 -13.14 -5.59 -5.04
CA PHE A 96 -13.17 -4.78 -3.83
C PHE A 96 -14.07 -5.38 -2.75
N ASP A 97 -15.24 -5.87 -3.12
CA ASP A 97 -16.22 -6.44 -2.18
C ASP A 97 -15.72 -7.75 -1.55
N ASN A 98 -14.90 -8.53 -2.28
CA ASN A 98 -14.36 -9.81 -1.81
C ASN A 98 -12.96 -9.66 -1.15
N ALA A 99 -12.29 -8.51 -1.28
CA ALA A 99 -10.96 -8.32 -0.74
C ALA A 99 -10.94 -8.01 0.76
N LYS A 100 -10.05 -8.65 1.50
CA LYS A 100 -9.65 -8.20 2.84
C LYS A 100 -8.55 -7.15 2.71
N ILE A 101 -8.75 -5.98 3.33
CA ILE A 101 -7.85 -4.83 3.16
C ILE A 101 -7.19 -4.49 4.48
N PHE A 102 -5.85 -4.40 4.47
CA PHE A 102 -5.01 -4.03 5.60
C PHE A 102 -4.16 -2.82 5.26
N HIS A 103 -3.85 -2.03 6.27
CA HIS A 103 -3.01 -0.84 6.13
C HIS A 103 -1.81 -0.95 7.07
N LEU A 104 -0.60 -0.75 6.54
CA LEU A 104 0.65 -0.79 7.28
C LEU A 104 1.34 0.57 7.20
N ARG A 105 2.03 0.93 8.27
CA ARG A 105 2.86 2.13 8.28
C ARG A 105 4.25 1.80 7.75
N GLY A 106 4.76 2.63 6.85
CA GLY A 106 6.06 2.47 6.23
C GLY A 106 7.05 3.54 6.64
N GLY A 107 7.99 3.85 5.78
CA GLY A 107 8.97 4.90 5.98
C GLY A 107 9.42 5.52 4.67
N ILE A 108 10.16 6.60 4.78
CA ILE A 108 10.76 7.29 3.65
C ILE A 108 12.16 7.78 4.03
N ASP A 109 13.09 7.64 3.11
CA ASP A 109 14.43 8.20 3.22
C ASP A 109 14.66 9.13 2.02
N TYR A 110 14.57 10.44 2.26
CA TYR A 110 14.72 11.43 1.20
C TYR A 110 16.13 11.45 0.59
N SER A 111 17.15 10.98 1.31
CA SER A 111 18.52 10.88 0.78
C SER A 111 18.61 9.87 -0.37
N LYS A 112 17.77 8.82 -0.32
CA LYS A 112 17.72 7.73 -1.30
C LYS A 112 16.76 7.96 -2.45
N LEU A 113 15.99 9.05 -2.44
CA LEU A 113 15.10 9.38 -3.54
C LEU A 113 15.90 9.82 -4.77
N ASN A 114 15.54 9.32 -5.94
CA ASN A 114 16.06 9.85 -7.19
C ASN A 114 15.51 11.26 -7.46
N PHE A 115 16.11 11.96 -8.42
CA PHE A 115 15.76 13.35 -8.74
C PHE A 115 14.26 13.53 -9.07
N ALA A 116 13.68 12.66 -9.88
CA ALA A 116 12.28 12.74 -10.27
C ALA A 116 11.34 12.63 -9.06
N HIS A 117 11.64 11.69 -8.15
CA HIS A 117 10.85 11.52 -6.92
C HIS A 117 11.05 12.67 -5.94
N LYS A 118 12.27 13.22 -5.80
CA LYS A 118 12.51 14.42 -4.98
C LYS A 118 11.69 15.60 -5.49
N THR A 119 11.69 15.83 -6.80
CA THR A 119 10.93 16.92 -7.44
C THR A 119 9.43 16.73 -7.20
N MET A 120 8.90 15.54 -7.42
CA MET A 120 7.49 15.22 -7.17
C MET A 120 7.12 15.45 -5.70
N MET A 121 7.91 14.94 -4.75
CA MET A 121 7.64 15.12 -3.33
C MET A 121 7.68 16.61 -2.93
N LYS A 122 8.58 17.42 -3.54
CA LYS A 122 8.62 18.85 -3.36
C LYS A 122 7.35 19.54 -3.86
N LEU A 123 6.83 19.13 -5.02
CA LEU A 123 5.58 19.67 -5.57
C LEU A 123 4.40 19.34 -4.65
N LEU A 124 4.26 18.07 -4.21
CA LEU A 124 3.22 17.65 -3.29
C LEU A 124 3.31 18.41 -1.96
N TYR A 125 4.50 18.50 -1.36
CA TYR A 125 4.70 19.29 -0.14
C TYR A 125 4.28 20.74 -0.31
N ASN A 126 4.68 21.40 -1.40
CA ASN A 126 4.32 22.79 -1.66
C ASN A 126 2.80 22.99 -1.86
N ALA A 127 2.10 21.98 -2.37
CA ALA A 127 0.67 22.03 -2.53
C ALA A 127 -0.09 21.97 -1.17
N VAL A 128 0.48 21.26 -0.19
CA VAL A 128 -0.25 20.97 1.07
C VAL A 128 0.26 21.77 2.28
N LYS A 129 1.52 22.23 2.29
CA LYS A 129 2.15 22.88 3.45
C LYS A 129 1.44 24.14 3.98
N ASN A 130 0.69 24.82 3.12
CA ASN A 130 -0.03 26.05 3.44
C ASN A 130 -1.55 25.81 3.61
N LEU A 131 -2.01 24.55 3.52
CA LEU A 131 -3.41 24.24 3.79
C LEU A 131 -3.71 24.44 5.28
N PRO A 132 -4.86 25.05 5.65
CA PRO A 132 -5.33 25.07 7.02
C PRO A 132 -5.44 23.64 7.57
N GLU A 133 -5.14 23.44 8.86
CA GLU A 133 -5.12 22.09 9.47
C GLU A 133 -6.43 21.32 9.27
N GLU A 134 -7.57 22.02 9.35
CA GLU A 134 -8.91 21.44 9.16
C GLU A 134 -9.16 20.93 7.72
N LYS A 135 -8.34 21.36 6.75
CA LYS A 135 -8.41 20.92 5.34
C LYS A 135 -7.37 19.89 5.00
N GLN A 136 -6.40 19.63 5.90
CA GLN A 136 -5.36 18.64 5.68
C GLN A 136 -5.89 17.24 5.91
N THR A 137 -5.64 16.35 4.96
CA THR A 137 -5.83 14.90 5.15
C THR A 137 -4.72 14.32 6.06
N ALA A 138 -4.89 13.11 6.54
CA ALA A 138 -3.83 12.41 7.27
C ALA A 138 -2.57 12.20 6.41
N GLU A 139 -2.73 12.00 5.09
CA GLU A 139 -1.61 11.91 4.15
C GLU A 139 -0.88 13.25 4.01
N ASP A 140 -1.61 14.37 3.98
CA ASP A 140 -1.01 15.72 3.92
C ASP A 140 -0.21 16.02 5.18
N ARG A 141 -0.76 15.73 6.36
CA ARG A 141 -0.05 15.89 7.64
C ARG A 141 1.21 15.03 7.70
N ALA A 142 1.11 13.74 7.31
CA ALA A 142 2.28 12.87 7.25
C ALA A 142 3.33 13.38 6.24
N MET A 143 2.90 13.94 5.10
CA MET A 143 3.79 14.57 4.12
C MET A 143 4.52 15.77 4.72
N ILE A 144 3.81 16.69 5.39
CA ILE A 144 4.39 17.89 6.02
C ILE A 144 5.38 17.48 7.10
N GLU A 145 5.00 16.54 7.96
CA GLU A 145 5.82 16.08 9.08
C GLU A 145 7.12 15.41 8.63
N THR A 146 7.05 14.61 7.57
CA THR A 146 8.16 13.76 7.13
C THR A 146 8.99 14.36 5.99
N TYR A 147 8.58 15.52 5.45
CA TYR A 147 9.25 16.13 4.31
C TYR A 147 10.73 16.37 4.58
N ASN A 148 11.58 15.96 3.63
CA ASN A 148 13.03 16.06 3.66
C ASN A 148 13.72 15.37 4.87
N LYS A 149 13.01 14.45 5.51
CA LYS A 149 13.53 13.64 6.64
C LYS A 149 13.77 12.19 6.24
N LYS A 150 14.47 11.47 7.12
CA LYS A 150 14.51 10.03 7.14
C LYS A 150 13.65 9.56 8.30
N VAL A 151 12.59 8.81 7.99
CA VAL A 151 11.70 8.21 8.98
C VAL A 151 11.45 6.74 8.65
N ASP A 152 11.34 5.94 9.70
CA ASP A 152 11.03 4.51 9.59
C ASP A 152 10.02 4.14 10.68
N PHE A 153 8.81 3.78 10.26
CA PHE A 153 7.72 3.37 11.13
C PHE A 153 7.37 1.89 10.91
N ILE A 154 8.30 1.10 10.32
CA ILE A 154 8.06 -0.32 10.07
C ILE A 154 7.84 -1.03 11.41
N ASN A 155 6.72 -1.77 11.48
CA ASN A 155 6.41 -2.65 12.59
C ASN A 155 5.97 -4.01 12.03
N TYR A 156 6.84 -5.00 12.14
CA TYR A 156 6.56 -6.34 11.60
C TYR A 156 5.49 -7.11 12.37
N SER A 157 5.18 -6.75 13.63
CA SER A 157 4.06 -7.36 14.35
C SER A 157 2.70 -7.05 13.70
N SER A 158 2.60 -5.97 12.94
CA SER A 158 1.40 -5.65 12.16
C SER A 158 1.09 -6.68 11.05
N LEU A 159 2.04 -7.54 10.69
CA LEU A 159 1.82 -8.67 9.78
C LEU A 159 1.04 -9.83 10.43
N ASP A 160 0.95 -9.89 11.75
CA ASP A 160 0.32 -11.02 12.47
C ASP A 160 -1.14 -11.19 12.07
N GLN A 161 -1.89 -10.10 11.93
CA GLN A 161 -3.28 -10.13 11.48
C GLN A 161 -3.42 -10.66 10.06
N ILE A 162 -2.48 -10.33 9.19
CA ILE A 162 -2.45 -10.78 7.80
C ILE A 162 -2.15 -12.28 7.76
N ILE A 163 -1.13 -12.73 8.51
CA ILE A 163 -0.74 -14.14 8.60
C ILE A 163 -1.90 -14.99 9.12
N ASN A 164 -2.55 -14.56 10.21
CA ASN A 164 -3.72 -15.23 10.77
C ASN A 164 -4.89 -15.31 9.77
N THR A 165 -4.97 -14.36 8.84
CA THR A 165 -5.99 -14.35 7.80
C THR A 165 -5.69 -15.33 6.66
N ILE A 166 -4.40 -15.54 6.35
CA ILE A 166 -3.94 -16.49 5.32
C ILE A 166 -4.11 -17.94 5.78
N GLN A 167 -3.96 -18.21 7.08
CA GLN A 167 -3.98 -19.56 7.66
C GLN A 167 -5.40 -20.09 7.94
N LYS A 168 -6.42 -19.25 7.82
CA LYS A 168 -7.84 -19.63 7.93
C LYS A 168 -8.43 -20.04 6.59
#